data_0846e9b545dc797dd9a18eb316519acb
#
_entry.id   0846e9b545dc797dd9a18eb316519acb
#
_cell.length_a   1.000
_cell.length_b   1.000
_cell.length_c   1.000
_cell.angle_alpha   90.00
_cell.angle_beta   90.00
_cell.angle_gamma   90.00
#
_symmetry.space_group_name_H-M   'P 1'
#
loop_
_entity.id
_entity.type
_entity.pdbx_description
1 polymer ?
#
loop_
_entity_poly.entity_id
_entity_poly.type
_entity_poly.pdbx_seq_one_letter_code
_entity_poly.pdbx_strand_id
1 'polypeptide(L)'
;VAGGLLASLWGSDSAFAQKPGGILRMPSGDSPASMSIHEESTIAVLGPMMGVFNNLVMFDQHVKQNSLQSIVPDLAKSWSWNEEGTTLTFTLREGVKWHDGKPFTARDVQCTWDLITGKSSEKFRVNPRKSWYRNLEQVTVNGDYEVSFHLKRPQPAFLALVASGWSPVYPCHVTPRDMRSHPIGTGPFKFVEFKPNERIRVTRNTDYWKKDRPYLDGIEWTVIRNPSTAVMAFAAGNFDRYAQGILSIPLMKQIKNQAPNAICEVVPWNVSRALIVNRAAPPFDNPDLRRAMALSLDRQAFIDILSDGQGEVGGAMMPPPAGLWGMPPELLKSLPGYDTDVAKNRAEARQLMQQLGYGADKRLAVTVTTRNVPGYRDAAVILIDQLKEIGIDGVLDAVDTTQWYPKVMRKDYAVGLTVSENGLDDPDQQFYENFVCGAERNYTGYCNPEVDKLVDQQSMQPDEVKRKQLVWEIETRLAGDAARPIIFYPRSGACWQPQFKGHTMMINGNYNGWRFEDAWLDQ
;
A
#
# COMPACT_ATOMS: atom_id res chain seq x y z
N VAL A 1 -43.34 15.22 -53.47
CA VAL A 1 -42.64 14.16 -52.75
C VAL A 1 -41.16 14.56 -52.70
N ALA A 2 -40.72 15.16 -51.62
CA ALA A 2 -39.33 15.51 -51.41
C ALA A 2 -38.84 14.68 -50.25
N GLY A 3 -37.91 13.76 -50.53
CA GLY A 3 -37.23 12.96 -49.55
C GLY A 3 -35.95 13.67 -49.06
N GLY A 4 -35.92 14.07 -47.78
CA GLY A 4 -34.73 14.62 -47.16
C GLY A 4 -33.84 13.50 -46.63
N LEU A 5 -32.59 13.42 -47.10
CA LEU A 5 -31.53 12.61 -46.53
C LEU A 5 -30.98 13.35 -45.30
N LEU A 6 -31.19 12.77 -44.11
CA LEU A 6 -30.47 13.12 -42.89
C LEU A 6 -29.11 12.41 -42.91
N ALA A 7 -28.08 13.18 -43.21
CA ALA A 7 -26.70 12.72 -43.02
C ALA A 7 -26.35 12.77 -41.51
N SER A 8 -26.26 11.62 -40.86
CA SER A 8 -25.73 11.50 -39.52
C SER A 8 -24.23 11.75 -39.56
N LEU A 9 -23.81 12.92 -39.07
CA LEU A 9 -22.40 13.19 -38.73
C LEU A 9 -21.99 12.31 -37.55
N TRP A 10 -21.39 11.19 -37.83
CA TRP A 10 -20.62 10.44 -36.87
C TRP A 10 -19.33 11.22 -36.64
N GLY A 11 -19.25 11.88 -35.49
CA GLY A 11 -17.99 12.41 -35.01
C GLY A 11 -17.01 11.25 -34.87
N SER A 12 -16.00 11.22 -35.70
CA SER A 12 -14.83 10.36 -35.53
C SER A 12 -14.09 10.88 -34.31
N ASP A 13 -14.29 10.25 -33.13
CA ASP A 13 -13.29 10.29 -32.08
C ASP A 13 -12.00 9.83 -32.71
N SER A 14 -11.07 10.75 -32.88
CA SER A 14 -9.74 10.46 -33.34
C SER A 14 -9.11 9.54 -32.28
N ALA A 15 -9.10 8.26 -32.54
CA ALA A 15 -8.29 7.31 -31.79
C ALA A 15 -6.82 7.76 -31.98
N PHE A 16 -6.28 8.49 -31.02
CA PHE A 16 -4.86 8.84 -31.01
C PHE A 16 -4.06 7.55 -31.02
N ALA A 17 -3.36 7.28 -32.11
CA ALA A 17 -2.48 6.13 -32.21
C ALA A 17 -1.42 6.26 -31.11
N GLN A 18 -1.30 5.22 -30.30
CA GLN A 18 -0.31 5.16 -29.24
C GLN A 18 1.09 5.25 -29.84
N LYS A 19 1.89 6.20 -29.33
CA LYS A 19 3.23 6.48 -29.87
C LYS A 19 4.29 5.73 -29.06
N PRO A 20 5.15 4.92 -29.70
CA PRO A 20 6.31 4.36 -29.04
C PRO A 20 7.40 5.43 -28.87
N GLY A 21 8.12 5.37 -27.74
CA GLY A 21 9.27 6.23 -27.47
C GLY A 21 9.12 7.09 -26.22
N GLY A 22 10.21 7.77 -25.88
CA GLY A 22 10.28 8.69 -24.76
C GLY A 22 10.56 8.03 -23.40
N ILE A 23 11.15 8.81 -22.50
CA ILE A 23 11.43 8.40 -21.10
C ILE A 23 10.47 9.14 -20.18
N LEU A 24 9.65 8.39 -19.43
CA LEU A 24 8.78 8.94 -18.40
C LEU A 24 9.61 9.38 -17.19
N ARG A 25 9.54 10.65 -16.82
CA ARG A 25 10.29 11.22 -15.68
C ARG A 25 9.35 11.53 -14.54
N MET A 26 9.72 11.06 -13.33
CA MET A 26 8.92 11.25 -12.13
C MET A 26 9.78 11.61 -10.92
N PRO A 27 9.32 12.49 -10.01
CA PRO A 27 9.98 12.65 -8.72
C PRO A 27 9.63 11.48 -7.80
N SER A 28 10.55 11.11 -6.92
CA SER A 28 10.34 10.24 -5.77
C SER A 28 10.64 11.01 -4.50
N GLY A 29 9.75 10.97 -3.51
CA GLY A 29 9.95 11.66 -2.23
C GLY A 29 10.88 10.93 -1.26
N ASP A 30 11.30 9.71 -1.60
CA ASP A 30 12.10 8.85 -0.72
C ASP A 30 12.97 7.87 -1.53
N SER A 31 13.95 7.27 -0.86
CA SER A 31 14.85 6.26 -1.42
C SER A 31 14.72 4.96 -0.66
N PRO A 32 14.50 3.81 -1.34
CA PRO A 32 14.42 2.52 -0.68
C PRO A 32 15.80 2.02 -0.23
N ALA A 33 15.81 1.01 0.66
CA ALA A 33 17.05 0.39 1.09
C ALA A 33 17.59 -0.64 0.07
N SER A 34 16.72 -1.17 -0.79
CA SER A 34 17.08 -2.12 -1.85
C SER A 34 16.01 -2.16 -2.96
N MET A 35 16.29 -2.91 -4.03
CA MET A 35 15.35 -3.10 -5.15
C MET A 35 14.48 -4.37 -5.01
N SER A 36 14.60 -5.10 -3.90
CA SER A 36 13.84 -6.33 -3.68
C SER A 36 12.43 -6.04 -3.17
N ILE A 37 11.40 -6.20 -4.01
CA ILE A 37 9.99 -5.99 -3.63
C ILE A 37 9.60 -6.85 -2.41
N HIS A 38 10.03 -8.12 -2.38
CA HIS A 38 9.65 -9.02 -1.29
C HIS A 38 10.28 -8.66 0.07
N GLU A 39 11.38 -7.92 0.08
CA GLU A 39 12.05 -7.52 1.32
C GLU A 39 11.75 -6.09 1.77
N GLU A 40 11.20 -5.26 0.90
CA GLU A 40 10.90 -3.85 1.17
C GLU A 40 9.43 -3.61 1.54
N SER A 41 9.17 -2.46 2.15
CA SER A 41 7.82 -2.09 2.62
C SER A 41 7.42 -0.67 2.18
N THR A 42 8.04 -0.12 1.13
CA THR A 42 7.78 1.26 0.68
C THR A 42 7.37 1.32 -0.78
N ILE A 43 6.53 2.30 -1.12
CA ILE A 43 6.21 2.61 -2.52
C ILE A 43 7.44 3.09 -3.30
N ALA A 44 8.50 3.53 -2.61
CA ALA A 44 9.76 3.95 -3.23
C ALA A 44 10.48 2.80 -3.96
N VAL A 45 10.24 1.53 -3.58
CA VAL A 45 10.69 0.36 -4.33
C VAL A 45 9.60 -0.19 -5.23
N LEU A 46 8.36 -0.27 -4.72
CA LEU A 46 7.26 -0.90 -5.45
C LEU A 46 6.97 -0.17 -6.77
N GLY A 47 6.91 1.16 -6.73
CA GLY A 47 6.67 1.97 -7.93
C GLY A 47 7.66 1.68 -9.05
N PRO A 48 8.98 1.82 -8.84
CA PRO A 48 9.98 1.52 -9.85
C PRO A 48 10.06 0.05 -10.27
N MET A 49 9.84 -0.87 -9.34
CA MET A 49 10.08 -2.30 -9.60
C MET A 49 8.85 -3.04 -10.11
N MET A 50 7.63 -2.52 -9.94
CA MET A 50 6.42 -3.18 -10.43
C MET A 50 6.44 -3.42 -11.95
N GLY A 51 7.02 -2.49 -12.72
CA GLY A 51 7.22 -2.63 -14.16
C GLY A 51 8.37 -3.55 -14.54
N VAL A 52 9.26 -3.93 -13.61
CA VAL A 52 10.35 -4.88 -13.84
C VAL A 52 9.84 -6.33 -13.76
N PHE A 53 8.80 -6.56 -12.99
CA PHE A 53 8.25 -7.90 -12.73
C PHE A 53 6.87 -8.10 -13.35
N ASN A 54 6.46 -9.38 -13.42
CA ASN A 54 5.08 -9.81 -13.58
C ASN A 54 4.65 -10.63 -12.37
N ASN A 55 3.33 -10.69 -12.17
CA ASN A 55 2.65 -11.55 -11.21
C ASN A 55 2.02 -12.75 -11.94
N LEU A 56 1.45 -13.72 -11.22
CA LEU A 56 0.61 -14.75 -11.85
C LEU A 56 -0.65 -14.13 -12.45
N VAL A 57 -1.31 -13.30 -11.68
CA VAL A 57 -2.47 -12.49 -12.06
C VAL A 57 -2.26 -11.08 -11.51
N MET A 58 -2.93 -10.09 -12.03
CA MET A 58 -2.81 -8.71 -11.61
C MET A 58 -4.16 -8.01 -11.60
N PHE A 59 -4.28 -6.90 -10.90
CA PHE A 59 -5.43 -6.03 -11.05
C PHE A 59 -5.34 -5.28 -12.37
N ASP A 60 -6.48 -5.19 -13.07
CA ASP A 60 -6.60 -4.39 -14.29
C ASP A 60 -6.13 -2.96 -14.03
N GLN A 61 -5.18 -2.48 -14.86
CA GLN A 61 -4.55 -1.17 -14.71
C GLN A 61 -5.47 -0.01 -15.13
N HIS A 62 -6.65 -0.31 -15.67
CA HIS A 62 -7.59 0.66 -16.24
C HIS A 62 -8.89 0.81 -15.43
N VAL A 63 -8.99 0.19 -14.24
CA VAL A 63 -10.13 0.34 -13.33
C VAL A 63 -9.80 1.30 -12.19
N LYS A 64 -10.79 2.08 -11.75
CA LYS A 64 -10.61 3.06 -10.66
C LYS A 64 -10.57 2.42 -9.27
N GLN A 65 -11.18 1.26 -9.07
CA GLN A 65 -11.20 0.54 -7.81
C GLN A 65 -10.94 -0.94 -8.03
N ASN A 66 -9.96 -1.48 -7.32
CA ASN A 66 -9.64 -2.89 -7.38
C ASN A 66 -10.70 -3.74 -6.66
N SER A 67 -10.99 -4.90 -7.22
CA SER A 67 -11.86 -5.92 -6.65
C SER A 67 -11.44 -7.31 -7.17
N LEU A 68 -12.01 -8.38 -6.63
CA LEU A 68 -11.78 -9.74 -7.17
C LEU A 68 -12.18 -9.85 -8.65
N GLN A 69 -13.21 -9.09 -9.08
CA GLN A 69 -13.70 -9.07 -10.45
C GLN A 69 -12.79 -8.30 -11.41
N SER A 70 -11.91 -7.45 -10.91
CA SER A 70 -10.93 -6.71 -11.71
C SER A 70 -9.57 -7.42 -11.84
N ILE A 71 -9.46 -8.65 -11.37
CA ILE A 71 -8.25 -9.46 -11.53
C ILE A 71 -8.21 -10.04 -12.94
N VAL A 72 -7.10 -9.81 -13.63
CA VAL A 72 -6.86 -10.23 -15.01
C VAL A 72 -5.62 -11.13 -15.11
N PRO A 73 -5.53 -11.96 -16.17
CA PRO A 73 -4.36 -12.79 -16.44
C PRO A 73 -3.08 -11.97 -16.60
N ASP A 74 -1.95 -12.47 -16.03
CA ASP A 74 -0.60 -11.94 -16.27
C ASP A 74 0.31 -13.11 -16.70
N LEU A 75 1.20 -13.65 -15.88
CA LEU A 75 1.99 -14.85 -16.23
C LEU A 75 1.12 -16.13 -16.33
N ALA A 76 0.03 -16.19 -15.61
CA ALA A 76 -0.99 -17.21 -15.80
C ALA A 76 -1.97 -16.81 -16.92
N LYS A 77 -2.35 -17.76 -17.78
CA LYS A 77 -3.41 -17.62 -18.80
C LYS A 77 -4.80 -17.74 -18.19
N SER A 78 -4.91 -18.61 -17.18
CA SER A 78 -6.16 -18.94 -16.49
C SER A 78 -5.87 -19.53 -15.13
N TRP A 79 -6.91 -19.62 -14.31
CA TRP A 79 -6.87 -20.27 -13.00
C TRP A 79 -8.22 -20.91 -12.68
N SER A 80 -8.21 -21.88 -11.77
CA SER A 80 -9.41 -22.53 -11.26
C SER A 80 -9.24 -22.96 -9.81
N TRP A 81 -10.33 -22.95 -9.08
CA TRP A 81 -10.43 -23.53 -7.74
C TRP A 81 -11.00 -24.93 -7.80
N ASN A 82 -10.57 -25.82 -6.89
CA ASN A 82 -11.28 -27.06 -6.63
C ASN A 82 -12.62 -26.76 -5.92
N GLU A 83 -13.49 -27.75 -5.81
CA GLU A 83 -14.84 -27.60 -5.22
C GLU A 83 -14.78 -27.17 -3.75
N GLU A 84 -13.78 -27.62 -3.00
CA GLU A 84 -13.57 -27.29 -1.59
C GLU A 84 -12.98 -25.88 -1.37
N GLY A 85 -12.55 -25.17 -2.42
CA GLY A 85 -11.92 -23.85 -2.33
C GLY A 85 -10.56 -23.87 -1.62
N THR A 86 -9.87 -25.00 -1.61
CA THR A 86 -8.58 -25.21 -0.93
C THR A 86 -7.40 -25.40 -1.88
N THR A 87 -7.65 -25.60 -3.17
CA THR A 87 -6.61 -25.72 -4.19
C THR A 87 -6.87 -24.75 -5.32
N LEU A 88 -5.92 -23.84 -5.56
CA LEU A 88 -5.93 -22.88 -6.66
C LEU A 88 -4.88 -23.29 -7.69
N THR A 89 -5.31 -23.70 -8.88
CA THR A 89 -4.43 -24.12 -9.97
C THR A 89 -4.33 -23.03 -11.03
N PHE A 90 -3.11 -22.70 -11.45
CA PHE A 90 -2.81 -21.77 -12.52
C PHE A 90 -2.21 -22.48 -13.73
N THR A 91 -2.74 -22.18 -14.92
CA THR A 91 -2.12 -22.53 -16.19
C THR A 91 -1.26 -21.36 -16.66
N LEU A 92 0.04 -21.57 -16.83
CA LEU A 92 1.02 -20.52 -17.11
C LEU A 92 1.17 -20.29 -18.62
N ARG A 93 1.73 -19.12 -18.98
CA ARG A 93 2.11 -18.79 -20.36
C ARG A 93 3.41 -19.50 -20.72
N GLU A 94 3.45 -20.04 -21.92
CA GLU A 94 4.65 -20.60 -22.54
C GLU A 94 5.47 -19.52 -23.22
N GLY A 95 6.78 -19.74 -23.35
CA GLY A 95 7.68 -18.86 -24.08
C GLY A 95 8.05 -17.55 -23.41
N VAL A 96 7.57 -17.28 -22.18
CA VAL A 96 8.00 -16.13 -21.39
C VAL A 96 9.46 -16.31 -20.97
N LYS A 97 10.25 -15.24 -21.10
CA LYS A 97 11.67 -15.20 -20.70
C LYS A 97 11.93 -14.21 -19.60
N TRP A 98 12.83 -14.55 -18.70
CA TRP A 98 13.46 -13.62 -17.80
C TRP A 98 14.31 -12.60 -18.56
N HIS A 99 14.60 -11.46 -17.96
CA HIS A 99 15.39 -10.39 -18.59
C HIS A 99 16.80 -10.84 -19.01
N ASP A 100 17.32 -11.92 -18.43
CA ASP A 100 18.59 -12.57 -18.80
C ASP A 100 18.44 -13.63 -19.91
N GLY A 101 17.26 -13.80 -20.46
CA GLY A 101 16.95 -14.72 -21.56
C GLY A 101 16.58 -16.14 -21.16
N LYS A 102 16.67 -16.53 -19.88
CA LYS A 102 16.26 -17.85 -19.39
C LYS A 102 14.75 -18.01 -19.43
N PRO A 103 14.22 -19.24 -19.62
CA PRO A 103 12.79 -19.49 -19.65
C PRO A 103 12.16 -19.35 -18.26
N PHE A 104 10.96 -18.78 -18.21
CA PHE A 104 10.08 -18.80 -17.04
C PHE A 104 9.28 -20.11 -17.02
N THR A 105 9.17 -20.77 -15.86
CA THR A 105 8.42 -22.00 -15.67
C THR A 105 7.68 -22.02 -14.33
N ALA A 106 6.84 -23.04 -14.11
CA ALA A 106 6.14 -23.29 -12.84
C ALA A 106 7.09 -23.46 -11.65
N ARG A 107 8.35 -23.89 -11.90
CA ARG A 107 9.37 -24.00 -10.86
C ARG A 107 9.72 -22.64 -10.24
N ASP A 108 9.76 -21.57 -11.03
CA ASP A 108 10.01 -20.21 -10.52
C ASP A 108 8.90 -19.75 -9.57
N VAL A 109 7.66 -20.13 -9.88
CA VAL A 109 6.52 -19.87 -9.00
C VAL A 109 6.69 -20.60 -7.66
N GLN A 110 6.97 -21.89 -7.69
CA GLN A 110 7.22 -22.67 -6.47
C GLN A 110 8.36 -22.08 -5.65
N CYS A 111 9.52 -21.79 -6.28
CA CYS A 111 10.67 -21.15 -5.60
C CYS A 111 10.29 -19.83 -4.91
N THR A 112 9.48 -19.01 -5.56
CA THR A 112 9.05 -17.72 -5.01
C THR A 112 8.27 -17.91 -3.71
N TRP A 113 7.24 -18.78 -3.73
CA TRP A 113 6.42 -18.98 -2.53
C TRP A 113 7.11 -19.82 -1.46
N ASP A 114 8.05 -20.69 -1.83
CA ASP A 114 8.93 -21.35 -0.85
C ASP A 114 9.84 -20.35 -0.12
N LEU A 115 10.33 -19.32 -0.82
CA LEU A 115 11.05 -18.21 -0.20
C LEU A 115 10.14 -17.41 0.75
N ILE A 116 8.93 -17.02 0.31
CA ILE A 116 7.98 -16.21 1.09
C ILE A 116 7.52 -16.99 2.34
N THR A 117 7.21 -18.27 2.21
CA THR A 117 6.75 -19.09 3.34
C THR A 117 7.91 -19.58 4.23
N GLY A 118 9.15 -19.37 3.80
CA GLY A 118 10.37 -19.77 4.55
C GLY A 118 10.73 -21.23 4.42
N LYS A 119 10.22 -21.94 3.40
CA LYS A 119 10.54 -23.35 3.09
C LYS A 119 11.83 -23.50 2.28
N SER A 120 12.23 -22.46 1.53
CA SER A 120 13.48 -22.45 0.78
C SER A 120 14.71 -22.50 1.70
N SER A 121 15.82 -23.06 1.21
CA SER A 121 17.14 -22.95 1.84
C SER A 121 17.65 -21.51 1.87
N GLU A 122 17.40 -20.75 0.80
CA GLU A 122 17.64 -19.31 0.74
C GLU A 122 16.62 -18.56 1.61
N LYS A 123 17.03 -17.40 2.15
CA LYS A 123 16.19 -16.59 3.03
C LYS A 123 16.20 -15.12 2.60
N PHE A 124 15.05 -14.48 2.71
CA PHE A 124 15.00 -13.04 2.72
C PHE A 124 15.66 -12.46 3.98
N ARG A 125 16.31 -11.31 3.85
CA ARG A 125 16.85 -10.56 5.00
C ARG A 125 15.73 -10.15 5.96
N VAL A 126 14.60 -9.71 5.41
CA VAL A 126 13.33 -9.45 6.07
C VAL A 126 12.20 -9.94 5.18
N ASN A 127 11.07 -10.33 5.77
CA ASN A 127 9.95 -10.86 5.00
C ASN A 127 8.63 -10.26 5.52
N PRO A 128 8.31 -9.02 5.14
CA PRO A 128 7.18 -8.29 5.71
C PRO A 128 5.81 -8.86 5.35
N ARG A 129 5.74 -9.77 4.38
CA ARG A 129 4.46 -10.35 3.88
C ARG A 129 4.30 -11.84 4.14
N LYS A 130 5.14 -12.42 4.97
CA LYS A 130 5.06 -13.85 5.32
C LYS A 130 3.68 -14.24 5.89
N SER A 131 3.12 -13.38 6.74
CA SER A 131 1.82 -13.61 7.36
C SER A 131 0.65 -13.63 6.37
N TRP A 132 0.75 -13.00 5.19
CA TRP A 132 -0.28 -13.07 4.14
C TRP A 132 -0.53 -14.50 3.67
N TYR A 133 0.52 -15.31 3.65
CA TYR A 133 0.53 -16.67 3.13
C TYR A 133 0.55 -17.75 4.24
N ARG A 134 0.15 -17.39 5.48
CA ARG A 134 0.11 -18.34 6.60
C ARG A 134 -0.83 -19.54 6.37
N ASN A 135 -1.85 -19.34 5.53
CA ASN A 135 -2.80 -20.36 5.12
C ASN A 135 -2.28 -21.26 3.98
N LEU A 136 -1.20 -20.87 3.30
CA LEU A 136 -0.59 -21.65 2.24
C LEU A 136 0.18 -22.83 2.83
N GLU A 137 -0.27 -24.06 2.51
CA GLU A 137 0.40 -25.27 2.92
C GLU A 137 1.59 -25.58 2.02
N GLN A 138 1.38 -25.60 0.70
CA GLN A 138 2.44 -25.87 -0.28
C GLN A 138 2.08 -25.37 -1.67
N VAL A 139 3.09 -25.28 -2.53
CA VAL A 139 2.95 -25.06 -3.96
C VAL A 139 3.51 -26.28 -4.68
N THR A 140 2.73 -26.90 -5.57
CA THR A 140 3.15 -28.07 -6.36
C THR A 140 3.26 -27.72 -7.83
N VAL A 141 4.30 -28.24 -8.47
CA VAL A 141 4.53 -28.13 -9.91
C VAL A 141 3.91 -29.35 -10.58
N ASN A 142 2.94 -29.14 -11.48
CA ASN A 142 2.23 -30.20 -12.20
C ASN A 142 2.73 -30.37 -13.66
N GLY A 143 3.89 -29.76 -13.96
CA GLY A 143 4.50 -29.67 -15.28
C GLY A 143 5.16 -28.31 -15.45
N ASP A 144 5.82 -28.06 -16.58
CA ASP A 144 6.55 -26.79 -16.79
C ASP A 144 5.65 -25.55 -16.77
N TYR A 145 4.35 -25.71 -17.06
CA TYR A 145 3.41 -24.60 -17.23
C TYR A 145 2.11 -24.77 -16.44
N GLU A 146 2.14 -25.56 -15.37
CA GLU A 146 1.01 -25.68 -14.44
C GLU A 146 1.50 -25.76 -13.00
N VAL A 147 0.84 -25.02 -12.12
CA VAL A 147 1.20 -24.92 -10.70
C VAL A 147 -0.06 -24.85 -9.84
N SER A 148 -0.06 -25.57 -8.72
CA SER A 148 -1.17 -25.56 -7.76
C SER A 148 -0.73 -25.07 -6.40
N PHE A 149 -1.54 -24.17 -5.83
CA PHE A 149 -1.42 -23.65 -4.46
C PHE A 149 -2.39 -24.40 -3.57
N HIS A 150 -1.90 -25.08 -2.57
CA HIS A 150 -2.70 -25.83 -1.60
C HIS A 150 -2.84 -25.05 -0.31
N LEU A 151 -4.06 -24.74 0.07
CA LEU A 151 -4.40 -24.01 1.28
C LEU A 151 -4.88 -24.97 2.37
N LYS A 152 -4.58 -24.65 3.63
CA LYS A 152 -5.05 -25.42 4.80
C LYS A 152 -6.57 -25.33 4.98
N ARG A 153 -7.19 -24.26 4.51
CA ARG A 153 -8.62 -23.96 4.58
C ARG A 153 -9.04 -23.03 3.43
N PRO A 154 -10.33 -22.97 3.06
CA PRO A 154 -10.80 -22.02 2.04
C PRO A 154 -10.42 -20.58 2.40
N GLN A 155 -10.04 -19.82 1.38
CA GLN A 155 -9.70 -18.39 1.49
C GLN A 155 -10.03 -17.68 0.17
N PRO A 156 -11.29 -17.23 -0.03
CA PRO A 156 -11.71 -16.58 -1.28
C PRO A 156 -10.83 -15.39 -1.69
N ALA A 157 -10.30 -14.63 -0.74
CA ALA A 157 -9.43 -13.49 -0.99
C ALA A 157 -7.99 -13.86 -1.38
N PHE A 158 -7.59 -15.14 -1.35
CA PHE A 158 -6.21 -15.57 -1.65
C PHE A 158 -5.75 -15.10 -3.05
N LEU A 159 -6.64 -15.13 -4.03
CA LEU A 159 -6.35 -14.66 -5.39
C LEU A 159 -5.99 -13.16 -5.41
N ALA A 160 -6.63 -12.33 -4.57
CA ALA A 160 -6.30 -10.92 -4.46
C ALA A 160 -4.89 -10.68 -3.88
N LEU A 161 -4.47 -11.51 -2.91
CA LEU A 161 -3.10 -11.45 -2.37
C LEU A 161 -2.06 -11.77 -3.46
N VAL A 162 -2.35 -12.75 -4.32
CA VAL A 162 -1.48 -13.13 -5.45
C VAL A 162 -1.47 -12.05 -6.55
N ALA A 163 -2.58 -11.32 -6.74
CA ALA A 163 -2.69 -10.25 -7.72
C ALA A 163 -2.02 -8.93 -7.27
N SER A 164 -1.72 -8.79 -5.99
CA SER A 164 -1.10 -7.57 -5.43
C SER A 164 0.25 -7.28 -6.09
N GLY A 165 0.55 -6.02 -6.35
CA GLY A 165 1.87 -5.59 -6.82
C GLY A 165 3.03 -6.01 -5.90
N TRP A 166 2.74 -6.39 -4.66
CA TRP A 166 3.68 -6.96 -3.71
C TRP A 166 3.97 -8.46 -3.90
N SER A 167 3.33 -9.13 -4.85
CA SER A 167 3.43 -10.59 -5.07
C SER A 167 4.01 -10.96 -6.44
N PRO A 168 5.12 -10.31 -6.90
CA PRO A 168 5.74 -10.69 -8.15
C PRO A 168 6.38 -12.07 -8.06
N VAL A 169 6.49 -12.75 -9.22
CA VAL A 169 7.28 -13.98 -9.32
C VAL A 169 8.75 -13.63 -9.47
N TYR A 170 9.61 -14.33 -8.73
CA TYR A 170 11.06 -14.23 -8.77
C TYR A 170 11.69 -15.43 -9.48
N PRO A 171 12.84 -15.25 -10.17
CA PRO A 171 13.54 -16.35 -10.81
C PRO A 171 14.24 -17.25 -9.78
N CYS A 172 14.09 -18.58 -9.91
CA CYS A 172 14.78 -19.55 -9.06
C CYS A 172 16.31 -19.43 -9.07
N HIS A 173 16.85 -18.98 -10.19
CA HIS A 173 18.30 -18.96 -10.43
C HIS A 173 19.00 -17.69 -9.96
N VAL A 174 18.26 -16.74 -9.37
CA VAL A 174 18.83 -15.49 -8.83
C VAL A 174 18.60 -15.46 -7.33
N THR A 175 19.66 -15.22 -6.57
CA THR A 175 19.58 -15.20 -5.12
C THR A 175 18.82 -13.97 -4.60
N PRO A 176 18.16 -14.03 -3.42
CA PRO A 176 17.58 -12.85 -2.80
C PRO A 176 18.58 -11.71 -2.61
N ARG A 177 19.86 -12.02 -2.41
CA ARG A 177 20.94 -11.04 -2.29
C ARG A 177 21.12 -10.25 -3.59
N ASP A 178 21.16 -10.96 -4.73
CA ASP A 178 21.36 -10.33 -6.02
C ASP A 178 20.14 -9.52 -6.45
N MET A 179 18.92 -9.99 -6.11
CA MET A 179 17.67 -9.26 -6.34
C MET A 179 17.61 -7.89 -5.63
N ARG A 180 18.40 -7.66 -4.57
CA ARG A 180 18.46 -6.35 -3.88
C ARG A 180 19.15 -5.27 -4.69
N SER A 181 20.10 -5.63 -5.54
CA SER A 181 20.94 -4.69 -6.31
C SER A 181 20.78 -4.81 -7.82
N HIS A 182 20.46 -6.00 -8.31
CA HIS A 182 20.34 -6.33 -9.74
C HIS A 182 19.09 -7.18 -9.98
N PRO A 183 17.88 -6.62 -9.77
CA PRO A 183 16.65 -7.38 -9.94
C PRO A 183 16.46 -7.81 -11.39
N ILE A 184 16.12 -9.08 -11.57
CA ILE A 184 15.76 -9.70 -12.84
C ILE A 184 14.30 -10.11 -12.79
N GLY A 185 13.50 -9.62 -13.74
CA GLY A 185 12.08 -9.91 -13.87
C GLY A 185 11.70 -10.41 -15.24
N THR A 186 10.40 -10.51 -15.48
CA THR A 186 9.80 -10.85 -16.79
C THR A 186 9.02 -9.66 -17.36
N GLY A 187 9.04 -8.53 -16.67
CA GLY A 187 8.18 -7.37 -16.92
C GLY A 187 8.54 -6.55 -18.15
N PRO A 188 7.73 -5.51 -18.44
CA PRO A 188 7.89 -4.63 -19.59
C PRO A 188 9.17 -3.79 -19.56
N PHE A 189 9.77 -3.60 -18.39
CA PHE A 189 10.99 -2.83 -18.23
C PHE A 189 12.09 -3.65 -17.57
N LYS A 190 13.35 -3.43 -18.00
CA LYS A 190 14.56 -4.01 -17.41
C LYS A 190 15.22 -3.00 -16.47
N PHE A 191 15.67 -3.47 -15.32
CA PHE A 191 16.44 -2.64 -14.38
C PHE A 191 17.76 -2.18 -15.00
N VAL A 192 18.12 -0.91 -14.79
CA VAL A 192 19.37 -0.31 -15.27
C VAL A 192 20.26 0.11 -14.11
N GLU A 193 19.74 0.97 -13.22
CA GLU A 193 20.54 1.45 -12.10
C GLU A 193 19.68 1.87 -10.91
N PHE A 194 20.27 1.75 -9.73
CA PHE A 194 19.82 2.38 -8.50
C PHE A 194 21.00 3.13 -7.87
N LYS A 195 20.88 4.44 -7.78
CA LYS A 195 21.77 5.30 -7.01
C LYS A 195 21.02 5.80 -5.77
N PRO A 196 21.36 5.32 -4.57
CA PRO A 196 20.68 5.70 -3.34
C PRO A 196 20.62 7.24 -3.17
N ASN A 197 19.44 7.75 -2.83
CA ASN A 197 19.15 9.18 -2.67
C ASN A 197 19.32 10.05 -3.93
N GLU A 198 19.53 9.46 -5.09
CA GLU A 198 19.65 10.18 -6.36
C GLU A 198 18.56 9.75 -7.35
N ARG A 199 18.61 8.50 -7.83
CA ARG A 199 17.70 8.02 -8.88
C ARG A 199 17.58 6.51 -8.99
N ILE A 200 16.49 6.09 -9.64
CA ILE A 200 16.26 4.73 -10.13
C ILE A 200 15.91 4.82 -11.61
N ARG A 201 16.46 3.92 -12.43
CA ARG A 201 16.21 3.88 -13.88
C ARG A 201 15.89 2.47 -14.34
N VAL A 202 14.91 2.39 -15.23
CA VAL A 202 14.56 1.18 -15.97
C VAL A 202 14.47 1.51 -17.47
N THR A 203 14.75 0.53 -18.32
CA THR A 203 14.66 0.66 -19.78
C THR A 203 13.67 -0.35 -20.35
N ARG A 204 13.18 -0.09 -21.57
CA ARG A 204 12.27 -0.99 -22.30
C ARG A 204 12.83 -2.41 -22.39
N ASN A 205 11.99 -3.40 -22.12
CA ASN A 205 12.25 -4.78 -22.45
C ASN A 205 11.76 -5.05 -23.89
N THR A 206 12.70 -5.11 -24.85
CA THR A 206 12.38 -5.36 -26.27
C THR A 206 11.90 -6.78 -26.54
N ASP A 207 12.16 -7.72 -25.61
CA ASP A 207 11.74 -9.12 -25.68
C ASP A 207 10.52 -9.40 -24.79
N TYR A 208 9.74 -8.36 -24.48
CA TYR A 208 8.57 -8.52 -23.62
C TYR A 208 7.51 -9.39 -24.32
N TRP A 209 6.94 -10.32 -23.58
CA TRP A 209 6.01 -11.32 -24.10
C TRP A 209 4.64 -10.76 -24.56
N LYS A 210 4.25 -9.56 -24.08
CA LYS A 210 3.10 -8.82 -24.64
C LYS A 210 3.57 -8.03 -25.85
N LYS A 211 3.04 -8.40 -27.02
CA LYS A 211 3.38 -7.75 -28.28
C LYS A 211 3.09 -6.24 -28.23
N ASP A 212 3.98 -5.48 -28.85
CA ASP A 212 3.90 -4.01 -28.98
C ASP A 212 3.88 -3.25 -27.63
N ARG A 213 4.39 -3.87 -26.57
CA ARG A 213 4.53 -3.29 -25.23
C ARG A 213 5.97 -3.42 -24.73
N PRO A 214 6.39 -2.50 -23.81
CA PRO A 214 5.76 -1.23 -23.45
C PRO A 214 5.98 -0.16 -24.55
N TYR A 215 5.21 0.95 -24.50
CA TYR A 215 5.41 2.05 -25.46
C TYR A 215 6.61 2.92 -25.10
N LEU A 216 6.84 3.20 -23.81
CA LEU A 216 7.95 4.01 -23.31
C LEU A 216 9.31 3.33 -23.56
N ASP A 217 10.37 4.11 -23.83
CA ASP A 217 11.74 3.63 -23.89
C ASP A 217 12.33 3.34 -22.51
N GLY A 218 11.78 3.95 -21.47
CA GLY A 218 12.18 3.75 -20.09
C GLY A 218 11.46 4.67 -19.12
N ILE A 219 11.80 4.51 -17.85
CA ILE A 219 11.27 5.35 -16.78
C ILE A 219 12.42 5.75 -15.85
N GLU A 220 12.43 7.02 -15.43
CA GLU A 220 13.39 7.56 -14.48
C GLU A 220 12.68 8.17 -13.29
N TRP A 221 13.06 7.75 -12.08
CA TRP A 221 12.65 8.35 -10.81
C TRP A 221 13.82 9.11 -10.23
N THR A 222 13.64 10.42 -9.99
CA THR A 222 14.63 11.28 -9.34
C THR A 222 14.21 11.52 -7.90
N VAL A 223 15.11 11.26 -6.94
CA VAL A 223 14.81 11.45 -5.52
C VAL A 223 14.89 12.93 -5.16
N ILE A 224 13.76 13.52 -4.78
CA ILE A 224 13.65 14.91 -4.32
C ILE A 224 12.87 14.93 -3.01
N ARG A 225 13.60 15.03 -1.89
CA ARG A 225 13.01 14.97 -0.54
C ARG A 225 12.22 16.23 -0.16
N ASN A 226 12.54 17.39 -0.76
CA ASN A 226 11.81 18.63 -0.53
C ASN A 226 10.61 18.74 -1.47
N PRO A 227 9.36 18.73 -0.96
CA PRO A 227 8.17 18.73 -1.80
C PRO A 227 8.03 20.00 -2.66
N SER A 228 8.40 21.17 -2.13
CA SER A 228 8.31 22.43 -2.88
C SER A 228 9.28 22.45 -4.06
N THR A 229 10.49 21.91 -3.88
CA THR A 229 11.45 21.73 -4.99
C THR A 229 10.90 20.79 -6.06
N ALA A 230 10.26 19.68 -5.66
CA ALA A 230 9.65 18.76 -6.60
C ALA A 230 8.47 19.38 -7.37
N VAL A 231 7.65 20.20 -6.69
CA VAL A 231 6.55 20.97 -7.33
C VAL A 231 7.11 21.96 -8.36
N MET A 232 8.14 22.73 -8.01
CA MET A 232 8.78 23.68 -8.95
C MET A 232 9.37 22.97 -10.16
N ALA A 233 10.05 21.84 -9.95
CA ALA A 233 10.64 21.07 -11.03
C ALA A 233 9.57 20.45 -11.97
N PHE A 234 8.44 19.99 -11.41
CA PHE A 234 7.30 19.55 -12.20
C PHE A 234 6.67 20.70 -13.00
N ALA A 235 6.46 21.85 -12.37
CA ALA A 235 5.89 23.03 -13.05
C ALA A 235 6.80 23.55 -14.18
N ALA A 236 8.13 23.40 -14.03
CA ALA A 236 9.12 23.73 -15.07
C ALA A 236 9.18 22.68 -16.21
N GLY A 237 8.38 21.60 -16.17
CA GLY A 237 8.36 20.56 -17.20
C GLY A 237 9.50 19.52 -17.10
N ASN A 238 10.25 19.49 -15.98
CA ASN A 238 11.31 18.50 -15.77
C ASN A 238 10.79 17.10 -15.48
N PHE A 239 9.51 17.00 -15.08
CA PHE A 239 8.80 15.75 -14.81
C PHE A 239 7.50 15.68 -15.58
N ASP A 240 7.18 14.49 -16.08
CA ASP A 240 5.96 14.21 -16.84
C ASP A 240 4.79 13.85 -15.91
N ARG A 241 5.09 13.29 -14.73
CA ARG A 241 4.07 12.88 -13.75
C ARG A 241 4.58 13.07 -12.33
N TYR A 242 3.75 13.69 -11.48
CA TYR A 242 3.93 13.72 -10.02
C TYR A 242 2.94 12.73 -9.40
N ALA A 243 3.45 11.68 -8.80
CA ALA A 243 2.68 10.49 -8.49
C ALA A 243 1.78 10.62 -7.25
N GLN A 244 0.73 9.82 -7.23
CA GLN A 244 -0.10 9.55 -6.05
C GLN A 244 0.76 9.08 -4.86
N GLY A 245 0.35 9.46 -3.64
CA GLY A 245 1.01 9.05 -2.39
C GLY A 245 2.15 9.95 -1.93
N ILE A 246 2.68 10.80 -2.81
CA ILE A 246 3.69 11.81 -2.47
C ILE A 246 3.21 13.24 -2.70
N LEU A 247 2.08 13.42 -3.38
CA LEU A 247 1.47 14.72 -3.66
C LEU A 247 0.27 14.94 -2.73
N SER A 248 0.41 15.84 -1.75
CA SER A 248 -0.70 16.27 -0.90
C SER A 248 -1.63 17.25 -1.62
N ILE A 249 -2.86 17.42 -1.12
CA ILE A 249 -3.84 18.36 -1.69
C ILE A 249 -3.32 19.81 -1.74
N PRO A 250 -2.68 20.35 -0.67
CA PRO A 250 -2.08 21.68 -0.74
C PRO A 250 -1.00 21.82 -1.82
N LEU A 251 -0.13 20.81 -1.98
CA LEU A 251 0.90 20.81 -3.03
C LEU A 251 0.30 20.74 -4.44
N MET A 252 -0.77 19.97 -4.61
CA MET A 252 -1.50 19.90 -5.89
C MET A 252 -2.08 21.27 -6.26
N LYS A 253 -2.63 22.02 -5.31
CA LYS A 253 -3.09 23.41 -5.55
C LYS A 253 -1.95 24.31 -6.03
N GLN A 254 -0.74 24.15 -5.45
CA GLN A 254 0.45 24.88 -5.91
C GLN A 254 0.81 24.53 -7.36
N ILE A 255 0.78 23.23 -7.72
CA ILE A 255 1.00 22.79 -9.11
C ILE A 255 0.01 23.43 -10.05
N LYS A 256 -1.29 23.41 -9.74
CA LYS A 256 -2.31 24.03 -10.58
C LYS A 256 -2.12 25.52 -10.83
N ASN A 257 -1.61 26.23 -9.84
CA ASN A 257 -1.29 27.66 -9.95
C ASN A 257 -0.05 27.92 -10.82
N GLN A 258 0.96 27.05 -10.77
CA GLN A 258 2.23 27.23 -11.48
C GLN A 258 2.25 26.55 -12.87
N ALA A 259 1.48 25.49 -13.05
CA ALA A 259 1.34 24.72 -14.28
C ALA A 259 -0.16 24.51 -14.60
N PRO A 260 -0.89 25.54 -15.05
CA PRO A 260 -2.35 25.48 -15.23
C PRO A 260 -2.79 24.43 -16.26
N ASN A 261 -1.94 24.07 -17.20
CA ASN A 261 -2.21 23.04 -18.21
C ASN A 261 -2.05 21.61 -17.66
N ALA A 262 -1.44 21.42 -16.49
CA ALA A 262 -1.28 20.09 -15.89
C ALA A 262 -2.65 19.50 -15.52
N ILE A 263 -2.82 18.22 -15.85
CA ILE A 263 -4.01 17.45 -15.46
C ILE A 263 -3.76 16.93 -14.05
N CYS A 264 -4.68 17.21 -13.13
CA CYS A 264 -4.57 16.75 -11.74
C CYS A 264 -5.87 16.08 -11.31
N GLU A 265 -5.76 14.90 -10.70
CA GLU A 265 -6.88 14.16 -10.13
C GLU A 265 -6.63 13.87 -8.63
N VAL A 266 -7.73 13.78 -7.88
CA VAL A 266 -7.73 13.40 -6.45
C VAL A 266 -8.58 12.16 -6.29
N VAL A 267 -8.05 11.17 -5.60
CA VAL A 267 -8.76 9.94 -5.26
C VAL A 267 -8.68 9.67 -3.75
N PRO A 268 -9.64 8.94 -3.17
CA PRO A 268 -9.45 8.35 -1.84
C PRO A 268 -8.17 7.52 -1.82
N TRP A 269 -7.49 7.51 -0.68
CA TRP A 269 -6.24 6.77 -0.55
C TRP A 269 -6.34 5.76 0.59
N ASN A 270 -6.31 4.48 0.26
CA ASN A 270 -6.43 3.38 1.22
C ASN A 270 -5.14 3.18 2.05
N VAL A 271 -4.65 4.29 2.61
CA VAL A 271 -3.48 4.34 3.50
C VAL A 271 -3.81 5.24 4.67
N SER A 272 -4.08 4.64 5.83
CA SER A 272 -4.40 5.42 7.03
C SER A 272 -3.16 5.93 7.74
N ARG A 273 -3.31 6.99 8.53
CA ARG A 273 -2.39 7.37 9.58
C ARG A 273 -2.77 6.65 10.87
N ALA A 274 -1.80 6.18 11.63
CA ALA A 274 -2.05 5.42 12.84
C ALA A 274 -1.05 5.76 13.95
N LEU A 275 -1.57 5.83 15.17
CA LEU A 275 -0.77 5.81 16.38
C LEU A 275 -0.29 4.38 16.64
N ILE A 276 0.99 4.19 16.85
CA ILE A 276 1.56 2.93 17.33
C ILE A 276 2.18 3.12 18.71
N VAL A 277 1.86 2.21 19.61
CA VAL A 277 2.39 2.20 20.97
C VAL A 277 2.99 0.82 21.23
N ASN A 278 4.24 0.77 21.65
CA ASN A 278 4.91 -0.48 21.96
C ASN A 278 4.40 -1.05 23.28
N ARG A 279 3.57 -2.07 23.23
CA ARG A 279 2.91 -2.69 24.38
C ARG A 279 3.88 -3.42 25.31
N ALA A 280 5.11 -3.72 24.87
CA ALA A 280 6.13 -4.35 25.69
C ALA A 280 6.99 -3.35 26.48
N ALA A 281 6.88 -2.05 26.20
CA ALA A 281 7.68 -1.01 26.84
C ALA A 281 6.89 -0.36 28.00
N PRO A 282 7.30 -0.51 29.28
CA PRO A 282 6.67 0.24 30.38
C PRO A 282 6.85 1.76 30.19
N PRO A 283 5.83 2.59 30.54
CA PRO A 283 4.53 2.22 31.14
C PRO A 283 3.44 1.89 30.12
N PHE A 284 3.78 1.69 28.83
CA PHE A 284 2.84 1.49 27.73
C PHE A 284 2.27 0.06 27.65
N ASP A 285 2.73 -0.85 28.51
CA ASP A 285 2.09 -2.14 28.79
C ASP A 285 0.72 -1.96 29.48
N ASN A 286 0.49 -0.81 30.14
CA ASN A 286 -0.78 -0.50 30.78
C ASN A 286 -1.86 -0.15 29.72
N PRO A 287 -3.03 -0.86 29.70
CA PRO A 287 -4.09 -0.63 28.73
C PRO A 287 -4.78 0.74 28.87
N ASP A 288 -4.91 1.26 30.10
CA ASP A 288 -5.57 2.55 30.34
C ASP A 288 -4.75 3.72 29.78
N LEU A 289 -3.42 3.63 29.84
CA LEU A 289 -2.56 4.61 29.21
C LEU A 289 -2.74 4.64 27.69
N ARG A 290 -2.79 3.47 27.05
CA ARG A 290 -3.01 3.38 25.60
C ARG A 290 -4.41 3.86 25.23
N ARG A 291 -5.43 3.55 26.05
CA ARG A 291 -6.79 4.06 25.88
C ARG A 291 -6.83 5.58 25.99
N ALA A 292 -6.18 6.16 26.99
CA ALA A 292 -6.09 7.62 27.15
C ALA A 292 -5.46 8.27 25.90
N MET A 293 -4.38 7.69 25.36
CA MET A 293 -3.76 8.18 24.13
C MET A 293 -4.70 8.09 22.92
N ALA A 294 -5.48 7.00 22.80
CA ALA A 294 -6.46 6.85 21.71
C ALA A 294 -7.62 7.85 21.80
N LEU A 295 -8.08 8.14 23.03
CA LEU A 295 -9.15 9.10 23.32
C LEU A 295 -8.70 10.56 23.09
N SER A 296 -7.40 10.87 23.17
CA SER A 296 -6.90 12.22 22.96
C SER A 296 -6.99 12.70 21.51
N LEU A 297 -7.16 11.78 20.55
CA LEU A 297 -7.06 12.05 19.12
C LEU A 297 -8.27 12.85 18.60
N ASP A 298 -8.01 14.09 18.20
CA ASP A 298 -8.91 14.88 17.35
C ASP A 298 -8.62 14.58 15.89
N ARG A 299 -9.34 13.61 15.34
CA ARG A 299 -9.15 13.11 13.98
C ARG A 299 -9.49 14.15 12.93
N GLN A 300 -10.50 15.00 13.20
CA GLN A 300 -10.89 16.05 12.26
C GLN A 300 -9.79 17.11 12.11
N ALA A 301 -9.12 17.48 13.20
CA ALA A 301 -8.01 18.41 13.14
C ALA A 301 -6.85 17.91 12.26
N PHE A 302 -6.55 16.59 12.25
CA PHE A 302 -5.57 16.03 11.31
C PHE A 302 -6.03 16.18 9.85
N ILE A 303 -7.31 15.91 9.57
CA ILE A 303 -7.88 16.03 8.22
C ILE A 303 -7.81 17.48 7.75
N ASP A 304 -8.20 18.42 8.58
CA ASP A 304 -8.24 19.84 8.24
C ASP A 304 -6.85 20.39 7.94
N ILE A 305 -5.86 20.07 8.79
CA ILE A 305 -4.50 20.60 8.67
C ILE A 305 -3.72 19.92 7.52
N LEU A 306 -3.80 18.59 7.42
CA LEU A 306 -2.94 17.83 6.50
C LEU A 306 -3.54 17.62 5.11
N SER A 307 -4.87 17.67 5.01
CA SER A 307 -5.61 17.30 3.80
C SER A 307 -6.62 18.36 3.36
N ASP A 308 -6.54 19.58 3.95
CA ASP A 308 -7.43 20.69 3.58
C ASP A 308 -8.91 20.29 3.70
N GLY A 309 -9.27 19.59 4.78
CA GLY A 309 -10.61 19.09 5.04
C GLY A 309 -11.02 17.85 4.22
N GLN A 310 -10.12 17.30 3.39
CA GLN A 310 -10.43 16.19 2.48
C GLN A 310 -9.85 14.86 3.00
N GLY A 311 -10.65 14.10 3.71
CA GLY A 311 -10.26 12.78 4.24
C GLY A 311 -11.44 12.09 4.91
N GLU A 312 -11.24 10.83 5.26
CA GLU A 312 -12.26 10.02 5.93
C GLU A 312 -11.77 9.55 7.30
N VAL A 313 -12.61 9.65 8.31
CA VAL A 313 -12.39 8.97 9.59
C VAL A 313 -12.83 7.52 9.43
N GLY A 314 -11.94 6.58 9.72
CA GLY A 314 -12.19 5.14 9.57
C GLY A 314 -11.52 4.31 10.65
N GLY A 315 -11.89 3.04 10.74
CA GLY A 315 -11.26 2.02 11.57
C GLY A 315 -10.04 1.39 10.90
N ALA A 316 -9.81 0.12 11.16
CA ALA A 316 -8.72 -0.63 10.52
C ALA A 316 -8.90 -0.75 9.01
N MET A 317 -10.16 -0.73 8.53
CA MET A 317 -10.50 -0.70 7.11
C MET A 317 -11.04 0.68 6.72
N MET A 318 -10.81 1.07 5.46
CA MET A 318 -11.34 2.35 4.93
C MET A 318 -12.88 2.30 4.87
N PRO A 319 -13.57 3.33 5.38
CA PRO A 319 -15.04 3.32 5.41
C PRO A 319 -15.66 3.54 4.02
N PRO A 320 -16.93 3.13 3.83
CA PRO A 320 -17.67 3.45 2.62
C PRO A 320 -17.90 4.99 2.49
N PRO A 321 -18.10 5.52 1.25
CA PRO A 321 -18.17 4.77 0.01
C PRO A 321 -16.81 4.46 -0.62
N ALA A 322 -15.72 4.97 -0.07
CA ALA A 322 -14.38 4.84 -0.65
C ALA A 322 -13.80 3.43 -0.45
N GLY A 323 -14.05 2.79 0.70
CA GLY A 323 -13.71 1.39 0.99
C GLY A 323 -14.94 0.48 0.94
N LEU A 324 -14.70 -0.81 0.75
CA LEU A 324 -15.78 -1.81 0.67
C LEU A 324 -16.10 -2.45 2.04
N TRP A 325 -15.12 -2.51 2.95
CA TRP A 325 -15.16 -3.35 4.14
C TRP A 325 -15.28 -2.60 5.46
N GLY A 326 -14.83 -1.35 5.51
CA GLY A 326 -14.79 -0.56 6.74
C GLY A 326 -16.16 -0.35 7.35
N MET A 327 -16.17 -0.12 8.64
CA MET A 327 -17.39 0.15 9.41
C MET A 327 -18.07 1.44 8.90
N PRO A 328 -19.40 1.42 8.70
CA PRO A 328 -20.14 2.63 8.37
C PRO A 328 -19.92 3.75 9.40
N PRO A 329 -19.87 5.02 9.00
CA PRO A 329 -19.57 6.14 9.90
C PRO A 329 -20.47 6.21 11.15
N GLU A 330 -21.72 5.82 11.03
CA GLU A 330 -22.67 5.85 12.16
C GLU A 330 -22.35 4.80 13.23
N LEU A 331 -21.87 3.62 12.83
CA LEU A 331 -21.41 2.60 13.76
C LEU A 331 -20.03 2.97 14.33
N LEU A 332 -19.18 3.53 13.52
CA LEU A 332 -17.83 3.93 13.91
C LEU A 332 -17.86 4.95 15.06
N LYS A 333 -18.80 5.91 15.05
CA LYS A 333 -18.97 6.91 16.11
C LYS A 333 -19.25 6.31 17.50
N SER A 334 -19.73 5.08 17.57
CA SER A 334 -19.96 4.38 18.85
C SER A 334 -18.68 3.82 19.48
N LEU A 335 -17.58 3.76 18.73
CA LEU A 335 -16.32 3.23 19.23
C LEU A 335 -15.58 4.26 20.10
N PRO A 336 -14.80 3.81 21.10
CA PRO A 336 -14.03 4.69 21.97
C PRO A 336 -13.16 5.68 21.20
N GLY A 337 -13.37 6.97 21.41
CA GLY A 337 -12.59 8.05 20.78
C GLY A 337 -12.97 8.37 19.33
N TYR A 338 -13.99 7.73 18.75
CA TYR A 338 -14.47 8.03 17.40
C TYR A 338 -15.70 8.94 17.36
N ASP A 339 -16.31 9.24 18.49
CA ASP A 339 -17.36 10.26 18.54
C ASP A 339 -16.78 11.67 18.31
N THR A 340 -17.63 12.61 17.94
CA THR A 340 -17.20 13.97 17.57
C THR A 340 -16.97 14.90 18.77
N ASP A 341 -17.30 14.44 20.00
CA ASP A 341 -17.08 15.23 21.22
C ASP A 341 -15.66 15.02 21.75
N VAL A 342 -14.71 15.68 21.09
CA VAL A 342 -13.28 15.64 21.46
C VAL A 342 -13.05 16.13 22.89
N ALA A 343 -13.82 17.12 23.36
CA ALA A 343 -13.69 17.64 24.72
C ALA A 343 -14.03 16.59 25.77
N LYS A 344 -15.10 15.85 25.58
CA LYS A 344 -15.52 14.73 26.43
C LYS A 344 -14.48 13.61 26.41
N ASN A 345 -14.01 13.21 25.23
CA ASN A 345 -12.99 12.17 25.08
C ASN A 345 -11.69 12.54 25.80
N ARG A 346 -11.23 13.78 25.65
CA ARG A 346 -10.04 14.28 26.35
C ARG A 346 -10.25 14.42 27.87
N ALA A 347 -11.48 14.71 28.33
CA ALA A 347 -11.80 14.70 29.76
C ALA A 347 -11.66 13.30 30.35
N GLU A 348 -12.22 12.26 29.68
CA GLU A 348 -12.04 10.86 30.07
C GLU A 348 -10.55 10.46 30.03
N ALA A 349 -9.83 10.82 28.99
CA ALA A 349 -8.39 10.56 28.89
C ALA A 349 -7.60 11.16 30.06
N ARG A 350 -7.89 12.41 30.46
CA ARG A 350 -7.25 13.04 31.62
C ARG A 350 -7.57 12.33 32.92
N GLN A 351 -8.80 11.81 33.11
CA GLN A 351 -9.15 11.00 34.28
C GLN A 351 -8.31 9.72 34.35
N LEU A 352 -8.17 9.01 33.22
CA LEU A 352 -7.31 7.83 33.16
C LEU A 352 -5.85 8.17 33.48
N MET A 353 -5.32 9.27 32.92
CA MET A 353 -3.96 9.73 33.22
C MET A 353 -3.77 10.05 34.71
N GLN A 354 -4.75 10.70 35.35
CA GLN A 354 -4.71 10.99 36.80
C GLN A 354 -4.71 9.71 37.64
N GLN A 355 -5.51 8.71 37.30
CA GLN A 355 -5.50 7.40 37.96
C GLN A 355 -4.15 6.68 37.83
N LEU A 356 -3.42 6.93 36.74
CA LEU A 356 -2.08 6.43 36.51
C LEU A 356 -0.97 7.28 37.19
N GLY A 357 -1.36 8.35 37.90
CA GLY A 357 -0.45 9.24 38.62
C GLY A 357 0.23 10.29 37.75
N TYR A 358 -0.35 10.60 36.57
CA TYR A 358 0.07 11.68 35.69
C TYR A 358 -0.93 12.84 35.70
N GLY A 359 -0.44 14.08 35.58
CA GLY A 359 -1.28 15.27 35.58
C GLY A 359 -0.45 16.53 35.35
N ALA A 360 -0.96 17.69 35.78
CA ALA A 360 -0.28 18.98 35.59
C ALA A 360 1.11 19.01 36.23
N ASP A 361 1.23 18.46 37.45
CA ASP A 361 2.47 18.48 38.24
C ASP A 361 3.44 17.34 37.90
N LYS A 362 2.96 16.30 37.20
CA LYS A 362 3.76 15.13 36.80
C LYS A 362 3.34 14.66 35.43
N ARG A 363 3.95 15.22 34.41
CA ARG A 363 3.67 14.87 33.01
C ARG A 363 4.51 13.68 32.57
N LEU A 364 3.96 12.88 31.65
CA LEU A 364 4.68 11.74 31.05
C LEU A 364 5.52 12.22 29.87
N ALA A 365 6.83 12.13 29.97
CA ALA A 365 7.73 12.43 28.84
C ALA A 365 7.82 11.20 27.90
N VAL A 366 7.67 11.44 26.58
CA VAL A 366 7.75 10.39 25.56
C VAL A 366 8.54 10.85 24.34
N THR A 367 9.22 9.91 23.68
CA THR A 367 9.75 10.11 22.31
C THR A 367 8.73 9.58 21.32
N VAL A 368 8.30 10.43 20.38
CA VAL A 368 7.39 10.05 19.28
C VAL A 368 8.22 9.81 18.03
N THR A 369 8.43 8.55 17.73
CA THR A 369 9.26 8.09 16.61
C THR A 369 8.43 8.00 15.32
N THR A 370 8.95 8.51 14.21
CA THR A 370 8.31 8.44 12.90
C THR A 370 9.33 8.46 11.77
N ARG A 371 8.89 8.20 10.53
CA ARG A 371 9.76 8.34 9.35
C ARG A 371 10.02 9.81 9.03
N ASN A 372 11.26 10.12 8.64
CA ASN A 372 11.64 11.46 8.17
C ASN A 372 11.17 11.73 6.73
N VAL A 373 9.87 11.60 6.53
CA VAL A 373 9.15 11.91 5.29
C VAL A 373 8.04 12.91 5.65
N PRO A 374 7.80 13.97 4.88
CA PRO A 374 6.88 15.04 5.26
C PRO A 374 5.52 14.56 5.76
N GLY A 375 4.81 13.71 5.02
CA GLY A 375 3.48 13.24 5.41
C GLY A 375 3.42 12.38 6.69
N TYR A 376 4.56 11.93 7.22
CA TYR A 376 4.68 11.26 8.52
C TYR A 376 5.07 12.24 9.61
N ARG A 377 6.09 13.05 9.34
CA ARG A 377 6.64 14.01 10.30
C ARG A 377 5.60 15.06 10.70
N ASP A 378 4.88 15.62 9.72
CA ASP A 378 3.89 16.65 9.96
C ASP A 378 2.71 16.10 10.79
N ALA A 379 2.27 14.88 10.52
CA ALA A 379 1.27 14.20 11.34
C ALA A 379 1.78 13.89 12.76
N ALA A 380 3.06 13.54 12.93
CA ALA A 380 3.63 13.30 14.26
C ALA A 380 3.72 14.57 15.11
N VAL A 381 3.94 15.73 14.50
CA VAL A 381 3.90 17.03 15.20
C VAL A 381 2.51 17.33 15.74
N ILE A 382 1.46 17.10 14.95
CA ILE A 382 0.07 17.26 15.42
C ILE A 382 -0.24 16.26 16.55
N LEU A 383 0.18 14.99 16.42
CA LEU A 383 0.01 13.99 17.47
C LEU A 383 0.66 14.44 18.79
N ILE A 384 1.89 14.94 18.75
CA ILE A 384 2.61 15.46 19.93
C ILE A 384 1.81 16.57 20.60
N ASP A 385 1.27 17.49 19.83
CA ASP A 385 0.47 18.59 20.36
C ASP A 385 -0.81 18.09 21.02
N GLN A 386 -1.51 17.14 20.42
CA GLN A 386 -2.72 16.54 20.99
C GLN A 386 -2.44 15.73 22.27
N LEU A 387 -1.32 15.05 22.35
CA LEU A 387 -0.91 14.30 23.55
C LEU A 387 -0.65 15.24 24.76
N LYS A 388 -0.24 16.48 24.52
CA LYS A 388 -0.07 17.49 25.59
C LYS A 388 -1.37 17.76 26.32
N GLU A 389 -2.52 17.70 25.64
CA GLU A 389 -3.85 17.93 26.22
C GLU A 389 -4.22 16.94 27.34
N ILE A 390 -3.55 15.80 27.39
CA ILE A 390 -3.78 14.75 28.39
C ILE A 390 -2.57 14.52 29.32
N GLY A 391 -1.61 15.44 29.35
CA GLY A 391 -0.46 15.38 30.28
C GLY A 391 0.71 14.56 29.78
N ILE A 392 0.86 14.38 28.46
CA ILE A 392 1.98 13.69 27.83
C ILE A 392 2.83 14.70 27.04
N ASP A 393 4.13 14.81 27.37
CA ASP A 393 5.10 15.67 26.68
C ASP A 393 5.88 14.85 25.66
N GLY A 394 5.61 15.07 24.37
CA GLY A 394 6.24 14.37 23.27
C GLY A 394 7.44 15.14 22.70
N VAL A 395 8.50 14.39 22.34
CA VAL A 395 9.63 14.90 21.54
C VAL A 395 9.69 14.09 20.24
N LEU A 396 9.80 14.79 19.11
CA LEU A 396 9.85 14.18 17.79
C LEU A 396 11.22 13.49 17.55
N ASP A 397 11.17 12.20 17.16
CA ASP A 397 12.30 11.42 16.63
C ASP A 397 12.01 11.02 15.18
N ALA A 398 12.47 11.84 14.23
CA ALA A 398 12.29 11.62 12.80
C ALA A 398 13.45 10.77 12.24
N VAL A 399 13.18 9.52 11.89
CA VAL A 399 14.16 8.50 11.51
C VAL A 399 14.17 8.30 9.98
N ASP A 400 15.35 8.15 9.38
CA ASP A 400 15.46 7.81 7.95
C ASP A 400 14.75 6.48 7.64
N THR A 401 14.15 6.37 6.47
CA THR A 401 13.37 5.20 6.04
C THR A 401 14.16 3.89 6.13
N THR A 402 15.45 3.92 5.81
CA THR A 402 16.32 2.72 5.87
C THR A 402 16.54 2.20 7.29
N GLN A 403 16.38 3.06 8.29
CA GLN A 403 16.50 2.72 9.72
C GLN A 403 15.14 2.49 10.38
N TRP A 404 14.08 3.13 9.88
CA TRP A 404 12.74 3.07 10.45
C TRP A 404 12.20 1.64 10.58
N TYR A 405 12.13 0.90 9.46
CA TYR A 405 11.56 -0.45 9.49
C TYR A 405 12.31 -1.41 10.41
N PRO A 406 13.66 -1.48 10.35
CA PRO A 406 14.42 -2.27 11.34
C PRO A 406 14.15 -1.87 12.79
N LYS A 407 14.02 -0.55 13.07
CA LYS A 407 13.74 -0.03 14.42
C LYS A 407 12.39 -0.50 14.95
N VAL A 408 11.30 -0.29 14.19
CA VAL A 408 9.93 -0.65 14.64
C VAL A 408 9.69 -2.16 14.67
N MET A 409 10.31 -2.92 13.78
CA MET A 409 10.22 -4.38 13.78
C MET A 409 10.89 -5.00 15.02
N ARG A 410 11.98 -4.41 15.50
CA ARG A 410 12.62 -4.82 16.78
C ARG A 410 11.94 -4.26 18.02
N LYS A 411 10.84 -3.48 17.86
CA LYS A 411 10.17 -2.80 18.98
C LYS A 411 11.08 -1.78 19.70
N ASP A 412 12.07 -1.23 19.00
CA ASP A 412 13.00 -0.23 19.53
C ASP A 412 12.39 1.20 19.44
N TYR A 413 11.25 1.38 20.09
CA TYR A 413 10.52 2.64 20.22
C TYR A 413 9.47 2.50 21.34
N ALA A 414 8.96 3.60 21.85
CA ALA A 414 7.86 3.62 22.83
C ALA A 414 6.53 4.01 22.19
N VAL A 415 6.49 5.20 21.62
CA VAL A 415 5.33 5.76 20.91
C VAL A 415 5.76 6.14 19.50
N GLY A 416 4.90 6.00 18.53
CA GLY A 416 5.20 6.39 17.16
C GLY A 416 3.97 6.73 16.35
N LEU A 417 4.21 7.38 15.23
CA LEU A 417 3.22 7.58 14.18
C LEU A 417 3.68 6.87 12.91
N THR A 418 2.78 6.10 12.31
CA THR A 418 3.06 5.38 11.06
C THR A 418 1.85 5.41 10.14
N VAL A 419 1.97 4.77 8.98
CA VAL A 419 0.84 4.46 8.12
C VAL A 419 0.46 2.98 8.26
N SER A 420 -0.81 2.67 8.06
CA SER A 420 -1.29 1.34 7.71
C SER A 420 -1.60 1.33 6.23
N GLU A 421 -0.88 0.51 5.50
CA GLU A 421 -0.96 0.45 4.04
C GLU A 421 -1.89 -0.69 3.65
N ASN A 422 -3.03 -0.36 3.05
CA ASN A 422 -3.95 -1.35 2.48
C ASN A 422 -3.77 -1.35 0.96
N GLY A 423 -2.84 -2.14 0.47
CA GLY A 423 -2.61 -2.32 -0.97
C GLY A 423 -3.80 -2.98 -1.66
N LEU A 424 -4.60 -3.70 -0.89
CA LEU A 424 -5.85 -4.30 -1.31
C LEU A 424 -7.00 -3.72 -0.49
N ASP A 425 -8.15 -3.55 -1.11
CA ASP A 425 -9.38 -3.34 -0.35
C ASP A 425 -9.95 -4.71 0.05
N ASP A 426 -9.19 -5.43 0.86
CA ASP A 426 -9.58 -6.71 1.44
C ASP A 426 -9.03 -6.86 2.87
N PRO A 427 -9.86 -7.32 3.82
CA PRO A 427 -9.49 -7.47 5.23
C PRO A 427 -8.32 -8.42 5.50
N ASP A 428 -8.13 -9.45 4.66
CA ASP A 428 -7.08 -10.44 4.87
C ASP A 428 -5.69 -9.80 4.89
N GLN A 429 -5.40 -8.89 3.95
CA GLN A 429 -4.13 -8.18 3.98
C GLN A 429 -3.96 -7.43 5.29
N GLN A 430 -4.92 -6.58 5.62
CA GLN A 430 -4.82 -5.65 6.75
C GLN A 430 -4.70 -6.38 8.08
N PHE A 431 -5.54 -7.40 8.31
CA PHE A 431 -5.56 -8.08 9.60
C PHE A 431 -4.38 -9.03 9.78
N TYR A 432 -4.05 -9.85 8.77
CA TYR A 432 -2.91 -10.78 8.86
C TYR A 432 -1.57 -10.05 8.94
N GLU A 433 -1.44 -8.90 8.32
CA GLU A 433 -0.19 -8.15 8.32
C GLU A 433 0.05 -7.38 9.62
N ASN A 434 -1.01 -6.76 10.17
CA ASN A 434 -0.84 -5.73 11.20
C ASN A 434 -1.36 -6.11 12.59
N PHE A 435 -2.26 -7.12 12.71
CA PHE A 435 -2.99 -7.34 13.96
C PHE A 435 -2.90 -8.75 14.52
N VAL A 436 -2.73 -9.78 13.70
CA VAL A 436 -2.60 -11.15 14.26
C VAL A 436 -1.34 -11.30 15.08
N CYS A 437 -1.41 -12.20 16.07
CA CYS A 437 -0.30 -12.51 16.95
C CYS A 437 0.95 -12.91 16.14
N GLY A 438 2.08 -12.26 16.41
CA GLY A 438 3.37 -12.59 15.80
C GLY A 438 3.54 -12.16 14.34
N ALA A 439 2.60 -11.40 13.75
CA ALA A 439 2.77 -10.89 12.39
C ALA A 439 3.95 -9.92 12.28
N GLU A 440 4.65 -9.96 11.15
CA GLU A 440 5.91 -9.24 10.94
C GLU A 440 5.74 -7.72 11.02
N ARG A 441 4.59 -7.18 10.60
CA ARG A 441 4.28 -5.73 10.66
C ARG A 441 3.38 -5.35 11.84
N ASN A 442 3.13 -6.26 12.74
CA ASN A 442 2.48 -5.96 14.02
C ASN A 442 3.45 -5.22 14.94
N TYR A 443 3.69 -3.94 14.64
CA TYR A 443 4.68 -3.11 15.35
C TYR A 443 4.34 -2.88 16.81
N THR A 444 3.05 -2.89 17.17
CA THR A 444 2.59 -2.64 18.56
C THR A 444 2.80 -3.83 19.49
N GLY A 445 3.00 -5.04 18.96
CA GLY A 445 3.01 -6.27 19.74
C GLY A 445 1.62 -6.67 20.25
N TYR A 446 0.56 -6.19 19.59
CA TYR A 446 -0.79 -6.62 19.89
C TYR A 446 -0.95 -8.12 19.67
N CYS A 447 -1.59 -8.82 20.59
CA CYS A 447 -1.91 -10.23 20.46
C CYS A 447 -3.17 -10.54 21.27
N ASN A 448 -4.21 -10.93 20.55
CA ASN A 448 -5.47 -11.39 21.14
C ASN A 448 -5.94 -12.62 20.36
N PRO A 449 -5.83 -13.85 20.93
CA PRO A 449 -6.21 -15.08 20.24
C PRO A 449 -7.67 -15.13 19.78
N GLU A 450 -8.59 -14.42 20.47
CA GLU A 450 -10.00 -14.37 20.05
C GLU A 450 -10.16 -13.50 18.79
N VAL A 451 -9.36 -12.42 18.68
CA VAL A 451 -9.31 -11.63 17.43
C VAL A 451 -8.69 -12.45 16.29
N ASP A 452 -7.63 -13.20 16.56
CA ASP A 452 -7.02 -14.10 15.55
C ASP A 452 -8.04 -15.11 15.02
N LYS A 453 -8.89 -15.69 15.87
CA LYS A 453 -9.98 -16.59 15.45
C LYS A 453 -11.01 -15.86 14.57
N LEU A 454 -11.41 -14.64 14.93
CA LEU A 454 -12.32 -13.85 14.11
C LEU A 454 -11.71 -13.50 12.75
N VAL A 455 -10.42 -13.19 12.71
CA VAL A 455 -9.69 -12.95 11.46
C VAL A 455 -9.70 -14.20 10.58
N ASP A 456 -9.48 -15.38 11.15
CA ASP A 456 -9.56 -16.63 10.41
C ASP A 456 -11.01 -16.93 9.94
N GLN A 457 -12.03 -16.63 10.76
CA GLN A 457 -13.43 -16.81 10.38
C GLN A 457 -13.87 -15.90 9.23
N GLN A 458 -13.53 -14.60 9.30
CA GLN A 458 -13.85 -13.67 8.21
C GLN A 458 -13.15 -14.06 6.90
N SER A 459 -11.91 -14.54 6.99
CA SER A 459 -11.11 -14.96 5.83
C SER A 459 -11.71 -16.17 5.09
N MET A 460 -12.42 -17.06 5.80
CA MET A 460 -13.13 -18.20 5.23
C MET A 460 -14.53 -17.86 4.71
N GLN A 461 -15.11 -16.73 5.08
CA GLN A 461 -16.50 -16.40 4.81
C GLN A 461 -16.72 -15.95 3.36
N PRO A 462 -17.43 -16.71 2.52
CA PRO A 462 -17.70 -16.33 1.14
C PRO A 462 -18.86 -15.33 0.98
N ASP A 463 -19.77 -15.27 1.96
CA ASP A 463 -20.89 -14.33 1.96
C ASP A 463 -20.39 -12.95 2.40
N GLU A 464 -20.46 -11.96 1.51
CA GLU A 464 -19.93 -10.62 1.75
C GLU A 464 -20.60 -9.91 2.93
N VAL A 465 -21.90 -10.08 3.12
CA VAL A 465 -22.65 -9.43 4.22
C VAL A 465 -22.20 -9.98 5.57
N LYS A 466 -22.11 -11.29 5.69
CA LYS A 466 -21.62 -11.96 6.91
C LYS A 466 -20.16 -11.65 7.16
N ARG A 467 -19.35 -11.58 6.09
CA ARG A 467 -17.94 -11.23 6.18
C ARG A 467 -17.77 -9.79 6.71
N LYS A 468 -18.57 -8.83 6.23
CA LYS A 468 -18.58 -7.45 6.76
C LYS A 468 -18.93 -7.40 8.25
N GLN A 469 -19.89 -8.18 8.70
CA GLN A 469 -20.24 -8.24 10.14
C GLN A 469 -19.05 -8.71 11.00
N LEU A 470 -18.33 -9.74 10.56
CA LEU A 470 -17.13 -10.21 11.23
C LEU A 470 -16.00 -9.16 11.21
N VAL A 471 -15.82 -8.47 10.09
CA VAL A 471 -14.86 -7.36 9.97
C VAL A 471 -15.17 -6.25 10.96
N TRP A 472 -16.42 -5.83 11.09
CA TRP A 472 -16.84 -4.79 12.03
C TRP A 472 -16.73 -5.23 13.50
N GLU A 473 -16.95 -6.52 13.80
CA GLU A 473 -16.66 -7.06 15.12
C GLU A 473 -15.16 -6.99 15.45
N ILE A 474 -14.29 -7.35 14.49
CA ILE A 474 -12.84 -7.21 14.64
C ILE A 474 -12.47 -5.74 14.88
N GLU A 475 -12.97 -4.80 14.07
CA GLU A 475 -12.70 -3.37 14.23
C GLU A 475 -13.11 -2.85 15.62
N THR A 476 -14.29 -3.30 16.13
CA THR A 476 -14.78 -2.97 17.47
C THR A 476 -13.80 -3.42 18.56
N ARG A 477 -13.30 -4.66 18.47
CA ARG A 477 -12.33 -5.19 19.43
C ARG A 477 -10.99 -4.46 19.35
N LEU A 478 -10.50 -4.21 18.13
CA LEU A 478 -9.24 -3.47 17.91
C LEU A 478 -9.30 -2.05 18.47
N ALA A 479 -10.43 -1.36 18.33
CA ALA A 479 -10.65 -0.02 18.89
C ALA A 479 -10.73 -0.07 20.42
N GLY A 480 -11.50 -1.02 20.99
CA GLY A 480 -11.63 -1.22 22.44
C GLY A 480 -10.28 -1.51 23.10
N ASP A 481 -9.45 -2.31 22.46
CA ASP A 481 -8.10 -2.68 22.93
C ASP A 481 -7.05 -1.59 22.67
N ALA A 482 -7.39 -0.49 21.99
CA ALA A 482 -6.46 0.49 21.47
C ALA A 482 -5.26 -0.20 20.78
N ALA A 483 -5.55 -1.18 19.90
CA ALA A 483 -4.56 -2.06 19.31
C ALA A 483 -3.57 -1.29 18.42
N ARG A 484 -4.08 -0.43 17.56
CA ARG A 484 -3.37 0.49 16.68
C ARG A 484 -4.35 1.58 16.27
N PRO A 485 -4.58 2.62 17.10
CA PRO A 485 -5.57 3.63 16.82
C PRO A 485 -5.37 4.29 15.46
N ILE A 486 -6.35 4.11 14.58
CA ILE A 486 -6.37 4.76 13.27
C ILE A 486 -6.79 6.21 13.47
N ILE A 487 -6.07 7.13 12.82
CA ILE A 487 -6.35 8.56 12.91
C ILE A 487 -7.28 8.96 11.77
N PHE A 488 -6.84 8.81 10.52
CA PHE A 488 -7.66 9.12 9.35
C PHE A 488 -7.10 8.50 8.07
N TYR A 489 -7.91 8.49 7.02
CA TYR A 489 -7.54 8.17 5.65
C TYR A 489 -7.50 9.46 4.84
N PRO A 490 -6.32 9.90 4.34
CA PRO A 490 -6.23 11.08 3.49
C PRO A 490 -6.75 10.79 2.09
N ARG A 491 -7.04 11.84 1.34
CA ARG A 491 -7.09 11.77 -0.11
C ARG A 491 -5.71 12.05 -0.70
N SER A 492 -5.43 11.48 -1.84
CA SER A 492 -4.15 11.69 -2.52
C SER A 492 -4.36 12.20 -3.93
N GLY A 493 -3.57 13.22 -4.30
CA GLY A 493 -3.52 13.75 -5.65
C GLY A 493 -2.43 13.10 -6.48
N ALA A 494 -2.60 13.17 -7.80
CA ALA A 494 -1.52 13.07 -8.76
C ALA A 494 -1.71 14.14 -9.82
N CYS A 495 -0.60 14.65 -10.37
CA CYS A 495 -0.62 15.57 -11.50
C CYS A 495 0.27 15.02 -12.61
N TRP A 496 -0.10 15.28 -13.85
CA TRP A 496 0.72 14.92 -15.01
C TRP A 496 0.61 15.95 -16.13
N GLN A 497 1.63 15.99 -16.93
CA GLN A 497 1.66 16.83 -18.11
C GLN A 497 0.71 16.28 -19.19
N PRO A 498 0.08 17.14 -20.04
CA PRO A 498 -0.89 16.69 -21.03
C PRO A 498 -0.40 15.62 -22.02
N GLN A 499 0.91 15.56 -22.27
CA GLN A 499 1.50 14.53 -23.15
C GLN A 499 1.55 13.14 -22.53
N PHE A 500 1.45 12.98 -21.20
CA PHE A 500 1.40 11.66 -20.56
C PHE A 500 0.00 11.05 -20.66
N LYS A 501 -0.07 9.87 -21.26
CA LYS A 501 -1.31 9.16 -21.64
C LYS A 501 -1.29 7.71 -21.17
N GLY A 502 -2.44 7.02 -21.26
CA GLY A 502 -2.57 5.59 -21.00
C GLY A 502 -2.48 5.21 -19.50
N HIS A 503 -2.77 6.16 -18.60
CA HIS A 503 -2.78 5.95 -17.16
C HIS A 503 -4.16 6.18 -16.57
N THR A 504 -4.57 5.32 -15.64
CA THR A 504 -5.81 5.46 -14.87
C THR A 504 -5.46 5.66 -13.38
N MET A 505 -6.03 6.71 -12.78
CA MET A 505 -5.95 6.90 -11.34
C MET A 505 -6.85 5.89 -10.63
N MET A 506 -6.28 5.11 -9.73
CA MET A 506 -7.04 4.15 -8.92
C MET A 506 -6.78 4.34 -7.42
N ILE A 507 -7.75 3.97 -6.58
CA ILE A 507 -7.70 4.11 -5.12
C ILE A 507 -6.45 3.42 -4.54
N ASN A 508 -6.15 2.20 -5.01
CA ASN A 508 -4.99 1.42 -4.59
C ASN A 508 -3.81 1.50 -5.60
N GLY A 509 -3.76 2.57 -6.40
CA GLY A 509 -2.81 2.75 -7.49
C GLY A 509 -1.35 2.69 -7.05
N ASN A 510 -1.03 3.14 -5.85
CA ASN A 510 0.33 3.07 -5.30
C ASN A 510 0.85 1.65 -5.12
N TYR A 511 -0.03 0.67 -5.05
CA TYR A 511 0.33 -0.73 -4.80
C TYR A 511 0.07 -1.62 -6.01
N ASN A 512 -0.81 -1.20 -6.93
CA ASN A 512 -1.28 -2.04 -8.02
C ASN A 512 -1.25 -1.36 -9.39
N GLY A 513 -0.95 -0.06 -9.49
CA GLY A 513 -1.11 0.76 -10.70
C GLY A 513 0.20 1.24 -11.35
N TRP A 514 1.35 0.60 -11.12
CA TRP A 514 2.65 1.09 -11.58
C TRP A 514 3.28 0.20 -12.67
N ARG A 515 2.49 -0.65 -13.35
CA ARG A 515 3.03 -1.47 -14.43
C ARG A 515 3.50 -0.64 -15.63
N PHE A 516 2.80 0.45 -15.95
CA PHE A 516 3.11 1.40 -17.03
C PHE A 516 3.31 0.79 -18.43
N GLU A 517 2.93 -0.45 -18.65
CA GLU A 517 3.09 -1.09 -19.96
C GLU A 517 2.25 -0.46 -21.07
N ASP A 518 1.11 0.16 -20.69
CA ASP A 518 0.18 0.85 -21.58
C ASP A 518 0.35 2.38 -21.59
N ALA A 519 1.26 2.89 -20.75
CA ALA A 519 1.54 4.32 -20.68
C ALA A 519 2.43 4.77 -21.86
N TRP A 520 2.20 6.00 -22.35
CA TRP A 520 2.94 6.57 -23.46
C TRP A 520 3.02 8.10 -23.38
N LEU A 521 3.94 8.68 -24.14
CA LEU A 521 4.15 10.12 -24.25
C LEU A 521 3.75 10.61 -25.64
N ASP A 522 2.78 11.53 -25.71
CA ASP A 522 2.36 12.19 -26.94
C ASP A 522 3.32 13.34 -27.24
N GLN A 523 4.46 13.00 -27.89
CA GLN A 523 5.52 13.93 -28.28
C GLN A 523 5.47 14.22 -29.77
#